data_c3026dc240470d18847d654d0d7c83cf
#
_entry.id   c3026dc240470d18847d654d0d7c83cf
#
_cell.length_a   1.000
_cell.length_b   1.000
_cell.length_c   1.000
_cell.angle_alpha   90.00
_cell.angle_beta   90.00
_cell.angle_gamma   90.00
#
_symmetry.space_group_name_H-M   'P 1'
#
loop_
_entity.id
_entity.type
_entity.pdbx_description
1 polymer ?
#
loop_
_entity_poly.entity_id
_entity_poly.type
_entity_poly.pdbx_seq_one_letter_code
_entity_poly.pdbx_strand_id
1 'polypeptide(L)'
;MSEWIIITNKGFSNDDWIDRSVIEPTNILSDNLREEELKKTCLKLRNDFQVETLKSFLPYLNAISIEFPSEKDGRGFSLARRLRQLGYLGTLRATGHVIVDHYRHAMQSGFNQIAIPTKLAKRMPEPYWQQQIDNFKPSYQEKLQPGSTTSYSSKNNILIKEAKKIQNLNLINTGFVGTTVTKVIRWTDWLFSFRVVRPKNFRFQSGEFVMIGLPRNNGKPLLRAYSIASPSWDDELEFYSIIIPNGPLTSQLQHISIGDNLILNPKATGTLVLDSLLPGKRLFMFASGTGIAPFASLIRDPEIYEKFEQIILIHTCRGVKDLNYGKNIVESIGKDSLIGEYADRVFYYPTVTRETFHTKGRITDLLKTGQVFQDLQLTPISSDTDRAMICGSLGLNKDIKAILETSGLKEGARNRPAEFVLEKAFVGLNPIGLGQSI
;
A
#
# COMPACT_ATOMS: atom_id res chain seq x y z
N MET A 1 -18.20 -27.26 -27.22
CA MET A 1 -18.49 -26.12 -26.33
C MET A 1 -17.25 -25.92 -25.47
N SER A 2 -16.81 -24.69 -25.33
CA SER A 2 -15.64 -24.33 -24.53
C SER A 2 -15.80 -24.85 -23.09
N GLU A 3 -14.77 -25.44 -22.56
CA GLU A 3 -14.72 -25.95 -21.18
C GLU A 3 -14.75 -24.78 -20.17
N TRP A 4 -14.44 -23.58 -20.63
CA TRP A 4 -14.27 -22.35 -19.85
C TRP A 4 -15.18 -21.24 -20.34
N ILE A 5 -15.69 -20.44 -19.42
CA ILE A 5 -16.35 -19.16 -19.65
C ILE A 5 -15.41 -18.06 -19.18
N ILE A 6 -15.17 -17.08 -20.04
CA ILE A 6 -14.32 -15.94 -19.73
C ILE A 6 -15.18 -14.77 -19.29
N ILE A 7 -14.83 -14.17 -18.17
CA ILE A 7 -15.46 -12.97 -17.62
C ILE A 7 -14.50 -11.80 -17.79
N THR A 8 -15.00 -10.77 -18.46
CA THR A 8 -14.28 -9.51 -18.70
C THR A 8 -15.09 -8.35 -18.14
N ASN A 9 -14.61 -7.14 -18.32
CA ASN A 9 -15.36 -5.93 -18.00
C ASN A 9 -16.60 -5.69 -18.91
N LYS A 10 -16.87 -6.58 -19.88
CA LYS A 10 -18.02 -6.54 -20.78
C LYS A 10 -19.00 -7.69 -20.55
N GLY A 11 -18.80 -8.51 -19.51
CA GLY A 11 -19.59 -9.71 -19.24
C GLY A 11 -18.91 -10.98 -19.72
N PHE A 12 -19.72 -12.00 -20.02
CA PHE A 12 -19.25 -13.29 -20.47
C PHE A 12 -18.77 -13.23 -21.94
N SER A 13 -17.69 -13.93 -22.21
CA SER A 13 -17.12 -14.07 -23.57
C SER A 13 -16.58 -15.50 -23.78
N ASN A 14 -16.34 -15.81 -25.05
CA ASN A 14 -15.63 -17.04 -25.41
C ASN A 14 -14.14 -16.92 -25.06
N ASP A 15 -13.47 -18.07 -24.92
CA ASP A 15 -12.04 -18.10 -24.65
C ASP A 15 -11.24 -17.58 -25.86
N ASP A 16 -10.57 -16.45 -25.67
CA ASP A 16 -9.72 -15.78 -26.65
C ASP A 16 -8.27 -16.32 -26.64
N TRP A 17 -7.97 -17.33 -25.80
CA TRP A 17 -6.64 -17.95 -25.71
C TRP A 17 -6.61 -19.38 -26.26
N ILE A 18 -7.65 -19.84 -26.91
CA ILE A 18 -7.79 -21.21 -27.40
C ILE A 18 -6.63 -21.62 -28.37
N ASP A 19 -6.10 -20.67 -29.09
CA ASP A 19 -5.00 -20.87 -30.06
C ASP A 19 -3.61 -20.58 -29.46
N ARG A 20 -3.50 -20.28 -28.16
CA ARG A 20 -2.21 -20.04 -27.51
C ARG A 20 -1.63 -21.34 -27.00
N SER A 21 -0.35 -21.56 -27.24
CA SER A 21 0.37 -22.64 -26.57
C SER A 21 0.50 -22.32 -25.07
N VAL A 22 0.13 -23.28 -24.24
CA VAL A 22 0.26 -23.17 -22.78
C VAL A 22 1.59 -23.76 -22.37
N ILE A 23 2.39 -23.00 -21.62
CA ILE A 23 3.69 -23.45 -21.11
C ILE A 23 3.75 -23.28 -19.59
N GLU A 24 4.47 -24.22 -18.96
CA GLU A 24 4.77 -24.16 -17.53
C GLU A 24 6.07 -23.35 -17.29
N PRO A 25 6.26 -22.77 -16.10
CA PRO A 25 7.44 -21.97 -15.79
C PRO A 25 8.78 -22.69 -15.99
N THR A 26 8.82 -23.98 -15.75
CA THR A 26 10.01 -24.84 -15.95
C THR A 26 10.49 -24.80 -17.38
N ASN A 27 9.60 -24.72 -18.34
CA ASN A 27 9.93 -24.73 -19.78
C ASN A 27 10.53 -23.38 -20.21
N ILE A 28 10.08 -22.26 -19.62
CA ILE A 28 10.69 -20.95 -19.88
C ILE A 28 12.13 -20.89 -19.34
N LEU A 29 12.36 -21.50 -18.17
CA LEU A 29 13.64 -21.47 -17.49
C LEU A 29 14.66 -22.45 -18.09
N SER A 30 14.19 -23.53 -18.75
CA SER A 30 15.04 -24.56 -19.35
C SER A 30 15.25 -24.41 -20.84
N ASP A 31 14.28 -23.84 -21.57
CA ASP A 31 14.32 -23.75 -23.02
C ASP A 31 14.71 -22.33 -23.46
N ASN A 32 15.66 -22.23 -24.40
CA ASN A 32 16.02 -20.96 -25.04
C ASN A 32 14.92 -20.50 -26.02
N LEU A 33 13.69 -20.23 -25.50
CA LEU A 33 12.58 -19.76 -26.30
C LEU A 33 12.88 -18.37 -26.86
N ARG A 34 12.57 -18.17 -28.15
CA ARG A 34 12.75 -16.86 -28.80
C ARG A 34 11.65 -15.91 -28.34
N GLU A 35 11.93 -14.62 -28.35
CA GLU A 35 10.99 -13.57 -27.94
C GLU A 35 9.63 -13.64 -28.67
N GLU A 36 9.65 -14.00 -29.96
CA GLU A 36 8.44 -14.13 -30.76
C GLU A 36 7.56 -15.32 -30.36
N GLU A 37 8.17 -16.40 -29.88
CA GLU A 37 7.47 -17.57 -29.36
C GLU A 37 6.83 -17.25 -27.99
N LEU A 38 7.55 -16.56 -27.11
CA LEU A 38 7.05 -16.09 -25.82
C LEU A 38 5.82 -15.16 -25.97
N LYS A 39 5.79 -14.32 -27.01
CA LYS A 39 4.63 -13.43 -27.29
C LYS A 39 3.36 -14.19 -27.66
N LYS A 40 3.48 -15.40 -28.23
CA LYS A 40 2.34 -16.22 -28.66
C LYS A 40 1.90 -17.25 -27.63
N THR A 41 2.66 -17.37 -26.51
CA THR A 41 2.37 -18.33 -25.47
C THR A 41 1.56 -17.74 -24.31
N CYS A 42 0.87 -18.63 -23.59
CA CYS A 42 0.28 -18.36 -22.28
C CYS A 42 1.11 -19.07 -21.21
N LEU A 43 1.72 -18.32 -20.32
CA LEU A 43 2.39 -18.90 -19.15
C LEU A 43 1.38 -19.23 -18.08
N LYS A 44 1.34 -20.52 -17.68
CA LYS A 44 0.46 -21.01 -16.63
C LYS A 44 1.22 -21.04 -15.30
N LEU A 45 0.70 -20.37 -14.29
CA LEU A 45 1.30 -20.29 -12.95
C LEU A 45 0.39 -20.94 -11.91
N ARG A 46 0.97 -21.72 -11.04
CA ARG A 46 0.33 -22.06 -9.77
C ARG A 46 0.33 -20.81 -8.88
N ASN A 47 -0.66 -20.71 -7.99
CA ASN A 47 -0.84 -19.54 -7.11
C ASN A 47 0.23 -19.40 -6.00
N ASP A 48 1.13 -20.36 -5.87
CA ASP A 48 2.28 -20.36 -4.94
C ASP A 48 3.63 -20.15 -5.63
N PHE A 49 3.64 -19.80 -6.92
CA PHE A 49 4.85 -19.68 -7.71
C PHE A 49 5.68 -18.44 -7.33
N GLN A 50 7.01 -18.55 -7.29
CA GLN A 50 7.93 -17.43 -7.02
C GLN A 50 8.20 -16.64 -8.31
N VAL A 51 7.44 -15.57 -8.52
CA VAL A 51 7.45 -14.79 -9.77
C VAL A 51 8.71 -13.97 -10.02
N GLU A 52 9.56 -13.79 -9.02
CA GLU A 52 10.85 -13.11 -9.13
C GLU A 52 11.76 -13.77 -10.17
N THR A 53 11.68 -15.08 -10.32
CA THR A 53 12.43 -15.86 -11.30
C THR A 53 12.06 -15.54 -12.74
N LEU A 54 10.88 -14.98 -12.97
CA LEU A 54 10.38 -14.61 -14.30
C LEU A 54 10.70 -13.17 -14.71
N LYS A 55 11.34 -12.38 -13.85
CA LYS A 55 11.51 -10.93 -14.06
C LYS A 55 12.11 -10.56 -15.41
N SER A 56 13.09 -11.33 -15.89
CA SER A 56 13.76 -11.12 -17.19
C SER A 56 12.86 -11.47 -18.39
N PHE A 57 11.86 -12.33 -18.20
CA PHE A 57 10.97 -12.79 -19.27
C PHE A 57 9.67 -11.99 -19.35
N LEU A 58 9.28 -11.28 -18.27
CA LEU A 58 8.02 -10.54 -18.22
C LEU A 58 7.78 -9.55 -19.38
N PRO A 59 8.80 -8.83 -19.92
CA PRO A 59 8.60 -7.93 -21.05
C PRO A 59 8.17 -8.64 -22.36
N TYR A 60 8.45 -9.92 -22.47
CA TYR A 60 8.19 -10.70 -23.68
C TYR A 60 6.91 -11.55 -23.59
N LEU A 61 6.31 -11.66 -22.41
CA LEU A 61 5.10 -12.44 -22.18
C LEU A 61 3.84 -11.58 -22.37
N ASN A 62 2.97 -11.97 -23.30
CA ASN A 62 1.70 -11.28 -23.53
C ASN A 62 0.56 -11.81 -22.67
N ALA A 63 0.64 -13.05 -22.18
CA ALA A 63 -0.42 -13.71 -21.43
C ALA A 63 0.13 -14.57 -20.28
N ILE A 64 -0.41 -14.35 -19.09
CA ILE A 64 -0.14 -15.19 -17.91
C ILE A 64 -1.48 -15.59 -17.29
N SER A 65 -1.65 -16.89 -17.03
CA SER A 65 -2.77 -17.47 -16.30
C SER A 65 -2.32 -17.89 -14.91
N ILE A 66 -3.08 -17.52 -13.87
CA ILE A 66 -2.84 -17.94 -12.48
C ILE A 66 -3.97 -18.86 -12.04
N GLU A 67 -3.63 -20.03 -11.52
CA GLU A 67 -4.59 -21.00 -11.04
C GLU A 67 -5.20 -20.63 -9.69
N PHE A 68 -6.51 -20.84 -9.56
CA PHE A 68 -7.26 -20.78 -8.32
C PHE A 68 -7.84 -22.17 -8.04
N PRO A 69 -7.14 -23.01 -7.28
CA PRO A 69 -7.58 -24.39 -7.02
C PRO A 69 -8.82 -24.47 -6.14
N SER A 70 -9.09 -23.41 -5.36
CA SER A 70 -10.24 -23.29 -4.46
C SER A 70 -10.67 -21.83 -4.34
N GLU A 71 -11.96 -21.61 -4.09
CA GLU A 71 -12.51 -20.27 -3.77
C GLU A 71 -11.93 -19.64 -2.50
N LYS A 72 -11.43 -20.49 -1.58
CA LYS A 72 -10.83 -20.03 -0.31
C LYS A 72 -9.34 -19.71 -0.42
N ASP A 73 -8.72 -19.98 -1.56
CA ASP A 73 -7.28 -19.78 -1.74
C ASP A 73 -7.00 -18.45 -2.46
N GLY A 74 -6.77 -17.40 -1.69
CA GLY A 74 -6.52 -16.04 -2.18
C GLY A 74 -5.09 -15.75 -2.64
N ARG A 75 -4.14 -16.70 -2.55
CA ARG A 75 -2.72 -16.49 -2.91
C ARG A 75 -2.53 -15.98 -4.35
N GLY A 76 -3.39 -16.43 -5.27
CA GLY A 76 -3.37 -15.96 -6.65
C GLY A 76 -3.56 -14.45 -6.82
N PHE A 77 -4.28 -13.78 -5.91
CA PHE A 77 -4.45 -12.33 -5.93
C PHE A 77 -3.15 -11.61 -5.56
N SER A 78 -2.44 -12.08 -4.54
CA SER A 78 -1.12 -11.55 -4.14
C SER A 78 -0.09 -11.76 -5.25
N LEU A 79 -0.13 -12.92 -5.91
CA LEU A 79 0.75 -13.24 -7.04
C LEU A 79 0.53 -12.29 -8.22
N ALA A 80 -0.72 -12.01 -8.57
CA ALA A 80 -1.07 -11.09 -9.65
C ALA A 80 -0.55 -9.66 -9.36
N ARG A 81 -0.73 -9.18 -8.14
CA ARG A 81 -0.17 -7.89 -7.71
C ARG A 81 1.35 -7.87 -7.82
N ARG A 82 2.00 -8.93 -7.39
CA ARG A 82 3.45 -9.04 -7.47
C ARG A 82 3.95 -9.00 -8.90
N LEU A 83 3.30 -9.66 -9.83
CA LEU A 83 3.59 -9.56 -11.27
C LEU A 83 3.44 -8.13 -11.79
N ARG A 84 2.36 -7.43 -11.39
CA ARG A 84 2.16 -6.02 -11.75
C ARG A 84 3.25 -5.11 -11.16
N GLN A 85 3.65 -5.34 -9.92
CA GLN A 85 4.75 -4.63 -9.27
C GLN A 85 6.09 -4.87 -9.97
N LEU A 86 6.33 -6.08 -10.49
CA LEU A 86 7.51 -6.41 -11.30
C LEU A 86 7.48 -5.80 -12.71
N GLY A 87 6.39 -5.09 -13.07
CA GLY A 87 6.24 -4.38 -14.33
C GLY A 87 5.57 -5.17 -15.45
N TYR A 88 4.92 -6.30 -15.14
CA TYR A 88 4.18 -7.05 -16.14
C TYR A 88 2.99 -6.25 -16.68
N LEU A 89 2.96 -6.01 -18.00
CA LEU A 89 1.92 -5.22 -18.67
C LEU A 89 0.97 -6.08 -19.53
N GLY A 90 1.29 -7.36 -19.71
CA GLY A 90 0.47 -8.29 -20.50
C GLY A 90 -0.85 -8.66 -19.81
N THR A 91 -1.65 -9.51 -20.44
CA THR A 91 -2.93 -9.96 -19.91
C THR A 91 -2.73 -10.95 -18.78
N LEU A 92 -3.32 -10.66 -17.60
CA LEU A 92 -3.43 -11.58 -16.47
C LEU A 92 -4.83 -12.18 -16.44
N ARG A 93 -4.91 -13.52 -16.34
CA ARG A 93 -6.15 -14.27 -16.24
C ARG A 93 -6.15 -15.09 -14.94
N ALA A 94 -7.17 -14.91 -14.12
CA ALA A 94 -7.46 -15.81 -13.00
C ALA A 94 -8.23 -17.04 -13.52
N THR A 95 -7.73 -18.25 -13.29
CA THR A 95 -8.32 -19.46 -13.87
C THR A 95 -8.68 -20.46 -12.79
N GLY A 96 -9.94 -20.90 -12.74
CA GLY A 96 -10.38 -21.95 -11.81
C GLY A 96 -11.57 -21.57 -10.95
N HIS A 97 -11.47 -21.81 -9.64
CA HIS A 97 -12.57 -21.61 -8.69
C HIS A 97 -12.65 -20.15 -8.19
N VAL A 98 -12.93 -19.24 -9.11
CA VAL A 98 -13.17 -17.82 -8.79
C VAL A 98 -14.68 -17.58 -8.79
N ILE A 99 -15.20 -17.10 -7.66
CA ILE A 99 -16.65 -16.82 -7.49
C ILE A 99 -16.97 -15.34 -7.78
N VAL A 100 -18.25 -15.03 -7.93
CA VAL A 100 -18.77 -13.68 -8.25
C VAL A 100 -18.22 -12.63 -7.29
N ASP A 101 -18.19 -12.93 -5.98
CA ASP A 101 -17.74 -11.99 -4.95
C ASP A 101 -16.24 -11.65 -5.09
N HIS A 102 -15.48 -12.51 -5.74
CA HIS A 102 -14.06 -12.27 -6.01
C HIS A 102 -13.80 -11.37 -7.23
N TYR A 103 -14.82 -11.05 -8.05
CA TYR A 103 -14.63 -10.25 -9.27
C TYR A 103 -13.89 -8.95 -8.99
N ARG A 104 -14.40 -8.17 -8.05
CA ARG A 104 -13.81 -6.89 -7.67
C ARG A 104 -12.38 -7.04 -7.19
N HIS A 105 -12.13 -8.04 -6.35
CA HIS A 105 -10.81 -8.34 -5.83
C HIS A 105 -9.84 -8.74 -6.94
N ALA A 106 -10.27 -9.58 -7.88
CA ALA A 106 -9.46 -9.99 -9.02
C ALA A 106 -9.05 -8.77 -9.86
N MET A 107 -10.02 -7.92 -10.23
CA MET A 107 -9.73 -6.72 -11.03
C MET A 107 -8.78 -5.77 -10.30
N GLN A 108 -8.99 -5.53 -9.01
CA GLN A 108 -8.10 -4.69 -8.18
C GLN A 108 -6.71 -5.30 -7.97
N SER A 109 -6.58 -6.62 -8.05
CA SER A 109 -5.28 -7.30 -7.99
C SER A 109 -4.50 -7.26 -9.32
N GLY A 110 -5.11 -6.67 -10.37
CA GLY A 110 -4.46 -6.48 -11.67
C GLY A 110 -4.80 -7.54 -12.70
N PHE A 111 -5.78 -8.40 -12.45
CA PHE A 111 -6.32 -9.30 -13.49
C PHE A 111 -7.11 -8.50 -14.54
N ASN A 112 -7.06 -8.99 -15.77
CA ASN A 112 -7.85 -8.46 -16.89
C ASN A 112 -9.06 -9.34 -17.20
N GLN A 113 -8.94 -10.65 -16.87
CA GLN A 113 -9.92 -11.67 -17.22
C GLN A 113 -10.02 -12.71 -16.10
N ILE A 114 -11.19 -13.32 -15.98
CA ILE A 114 -11.43 -14.49 -15.12
C ILE A 114 -11.95 -15.63 -16.00
N ALA A 115 -11.36 -16.79 -15.90
CA ALA A 115 -11.81 -18.01 -16.57
C ALA A 115 -12.36 -18.99 -15.52
N ILE A 116 -13.65 -19.30 -15.61
CA ILE A 116 -14.30 -20.27 -14.74
C ILE A 116 -14.79 -21.48 -15.53
N PRO A 117 -14.81 -22.69 -14.91
CA PRO A 117 -15.40 -23.86 -15.54
C PRO A 117 -16.88 -23.64 -15.87
N THR A 118 -17.34 -24.18 -17.00
CA THR A 118 -18.75 -24.08 -17.44
C THR A 118 -19.73 -24.58 -16.36
N LYS A 119 -19.34 -25.56 -15.56
CA LYS A 119 -20.15 -26.02 -14.42
C LYS A 119 -20.35 -24.95 -13.36
N LEU A 120 -19.32 -24.15 -13.10
CA LEU A 120 -19.36 -23.05 -12.14
C LEU A 120 -20.19 -21.89 -12.70
N ALA A 121 -20.03 -21.58 -13.98
CA ALA A 121 -20.82 -20.55 -14.68
C ALA A 121 -22.32 -20.85 -14.66
N LYS A 122 -22.74 -22.11 -14.72
CA LYS A 122 -24.16 -22.50 -14.59
C LYS A 122 -24.72 -22.22 -13.20
N ARG A 123 -23.87 -22.30 -12.16
CA ARG A 123 -24.27 -22.01 -10.75
C ARG A 123 -24.26 -20.50 -10.45
N MET A 124 -23.44 -19.76 -11.16
CA MET A 124 -23.30 -18.30 -11.05
C MET A 124 -23.45 -17.68 -12.45
N PRO A 125 -24.71 -17.56 -12.94
CA PRO A 125 -24.99 -17.07 -14.28
C PRO A 125 -24.60 -15.59 -14.47
N GLU A 126 -24.44 -15.20 -15.72
CA GLU A 126 -23.92 -13.90 -16.14
C GLU A 126 -24.54 -12.69 -15.41
N PRO A 127 -25.85 -12.61 -15.10
CA PRO A 127 -26.42 -11.44 -14.42
C PRO A 127 -25.78 -11.13 -13.06
N TYR A 128 -25.32 -12.15 -12.32
CA TYR A 128 -24.62 -11.92 -11.04
C TYR A 128 -23.25 -11.30 -11.24
N TRP A 129 -22.54 -11.72 -12.28
CA TRP A 129 -21.26 -11.11 -12.68
C TRP A 129 -21.47 -9.70 -13.20
N GLN A 130 -22.52 -9.49 -14.03
CA GLN A 130 -22.85 -8.19 -14.58
C GLN A 130 -23.09 -7.16 -13.47
N GLN A 131 -23.79 -7.54 -12.41
CA GLN A 131 -24.00 -6.67 -11.25
C GLN A 131 -22.67 -6.23 -10.59
N GLN A 132 -21.69 -7.14 -10.48
CA GLN A 132 -20.37 -6.80 -9.96
C GLN A 132 -19.57 -5.93 -10.94
N ILE A 133 -19.68 -6.21 -12.24
CA ILE A 133 -19.05 -5.42 -13.32
C ILE A 133 -19.59 -3.98 -13.32
N ASP A 134 -20.89 -3.79 -13.26
CA ASP A 134 -21.55 -2.47 -13.30
C ASP A 134 -21.22 -1.66 -12.02
N ASN A 135 -21.10 -2.34 -10.88
CA ASN A 135 -20.71 -1.73 -9.61
C ASN A 135 -19.20 -1.51 -9.48
N PHE A 136 -18.40 -2.14 -10.34
CA PHE A 136 -16.96 -1.97 -10.35
C PHE A 136 -16.59 -0.65 -11.03
N LYS A 137 -16.08 0.28 -10.24
CA LYS A 137 -15.44 1.49 -10.77
C LYS A 137 -13.98 1.15 -11.00
N PRO A 138 -13.53 1.04 -12.28
CA PRO A 138 -12.15 0.70 -12.58
C PRO A 138 -11.21 1.69 -11.94
N SER A 139 -10.08 1.18 -11.44
CA SER A 139 -9.00 2.00 -10.93
C SER A 139 -8.41 2.88 -12.05
N TYR A 140 -7.71 3.92 -11.67
CA TYR A 140 -7.08 4.84 -12.62
C TYR A 140 -6.14 4.12 -13.63
N GLN A 141 -5.53 3.00 -13.25
CA GLN A 141 -4.62 2.23 -14.13
C GLN A 141 -5.34 1.54 -15.29
N GLU A 142 -6.57 1.06 -15.11
CA GLU A 142 -7.35 0.46 -16.19
C GLU A 142 -7.80 1.50 -17.23
N LYS A 143 -7.98 2.75 -16.81
CA LYS A 143 -8.33 3.87 -17.72
C LYS A 143 -7.17 4.32 -18.61
N LEU A 144 -5.95 3.92 -18.31
CA LEU A 144 -4.75 4.26 -19.08
C LEU A 144 -4.37 3.20 -20.13
N GLN A 145 -5.09 2.09 -20.24
CA GLN A 145 -4.83 1.10 -21.29
C GLN A 145 -5.29 1.65 -22.66
N PRO A 146 -4.48 1.55 -23.73
CA PRO A 146 -4.90 1.95 -25.06
C PRO A 146 -6.10 1.11 -25.50
N GLY A 147 -7.29 1.72 -25.60
CA GLY A 147 -8.52 1.06 -26.06
C GLY A 147 -9.73 1.13 -25.14
N SER A 148 -9.66 1.67 -23.92
CA SER A 148 -10.85 1.84 -23.07
C SER A 148 -11.59 3.14 -23.39
N THR A 149 -12.70 3.03 -24.12
CA THR A 149 -13.68 4.11 -24.28
C THR A 149 -14.67 4.11 -23.13
N THR A 150 -14.41 4.88 -22.10
CA THR A 150 -15.46 5.33 -21.17
C THR A 150 -15.24 6.79 -20.82
N SER A 151 -16.21 7.59 -21.23
CA SER A 151 -16.26 9.03 -20.98
C SER A 151 -16.38 9.32 -19.49
N TYR A 152 -15.31 9.75 -18.85
CA TYR A 152 -15.37 10.41 -17.56
C TYR A 152 -14.75 11.80 -17.66
N SER A 153 -15.63 12.78 -17.39
CA SER A 153 -15.42 14.17 -17.07
C SER A 153 -14.10 14.84 -17.49
N SER A 154 -14.24 15.85 -18.33
CA SER A 154 -13.23 16.79 -18.84
C SER A 154 -12.23 17.35 -17.80
N LYS A 155 -12.57 17.35 -16.50
CA LYS A 155 -11.67 17.81 -15.43
C LYS A 155 -10.48 16.86 -15.18
N ASN A 156 -10.68 15.53 -15.20
CA ASN A 156 -9.58 14.58 -15.03
C ASN A 156 -8.64 14.53 -16.24
N ASN A 157 -9.16 14.78 -17.46
CA ASN A 157 -8.33 14.88 -18.65
C ASN A 157 -7.40 16.11 -18.65
N ILE A 158 -7.79 17.20 -17.97
CA ILE A 158 -6.95 18.38 -17.81
C ILE A 158 -5.79 18.06 -16.84
N LEU A 159 -6.07 17.42 -15.70
CA LEU A 159 -5.06 17.01 -14.72
C LEU A 159 -4.05 16.01 -15.32
N ILE A 160 -4.51 15.07 -16.15
CA ILE A 160 -3.65 14.11 -16.85
C ILE A 160 -2.79 14.79 -17.92
N LYS A 161 -3.34 15.77 -18.67
CA LYS A 161 -2.57 16.56 -19.63
C LYS A 161 -1.52 17.43 -18.94
N GLU A 162 -1.84 17.99 -17.78
CA GLU A 162 -0.90 18.77 -16.98
C GLU A 162 0.16 17.89 -16.33
N ALA A 163 -0.18 16.71 -15.78
CA ALA A 163 0.81 15.75 -15.29
C ALA A 163 1.76 15.28 -16.41
N LYS A 164 1.28 15.06 -17.64
CA LYS A 164 2.13 14.80 -18.81
C LYS A 164 3.00 16.01 -19.19
N LYS A 165 2.49 17.22 -19.04
CA LYS A 165 3.24 18.45 -19.29
C LYS A 165 4.37 18.65 -18.28
N ILE A 166 4.17 18.20 -17.01
CA ILE A 166 5.19 18.27 -15.95
C ILE A 166 6.28 17.22 -16.16
N GLN A 167 5.95 16.02 -16.63
CA GLN A 167 6.95 15.02 -17.04
C GLN A 167 7.85 15.57 -18.18
N ASN A 168 7.37 16.55 -18.93
CA ASN A 168 8.12 17.25 -20.00
C ASN A 168 8.78 18.56 -19.55
N LEU A 169 8.49 19.06 -18.34
CA LEU A 169 9.28 20.15 -17.78
C LEU A 169 10.67 19.60 -17.43
N ASN A 170 11.69 20.09 -18.07
CA ASN A 170 13.14 19.86 -17.99
C ASN A 170 13.74 19.41 -16.63
N LEU A 171 13.06 18.45 -15.94
CA LEU A 171 13.60 17.69 -14.81
C LEU A 171 14.58 16.60 -15.27
N ILE A 172 14.80 16.47 -16.58
CA ILE A 172 15.64 15.46 -17.23
C ILE A 172 17.07 15.44 -16.65
N ASN A 173 17.55 16.55 -16.08
CA ASN A 173 18.87 16.64 -15.49
C ASN A 173 18.91 16.67 -13.95
N THR A 174 17.78 16.57 -13.25
CA THR A 174 17.73 16.69 -11.77
C THR A 174 17.62 15.38 -11.04
N GLY A 175 17.30 14.28 -11.72
CA GLY A 175 17.08 12.97 -11.11
C GLY A 175 15.79 12.85 -10.26
N PHE A 176 14.92 13.87 -10.29
CA PHE A 176 13.62 13.86 -9.59
C PHE A 176 12.47 13.59 -10.55
N VAL A 177 11.32 13.15 -9.98
CA VAL A 177 10.09 12.87 -10.72
C VAL A 177 9.01 13.85 -10.30
N GLY A 178 8.36 14.48 -11.28
CA GLY A 178 7.20 15.36 -11.05
C GLY A 178 5.93 14.56 -10.75
N THR A 179 5.09 15.13 -9.89
CA THR A 179 3.75 14.58 -9.60
C THR A 179 2.76 15.70 -9.32
N THR A 180 1.46 15.40 -9.39
CA THR A 180 0.37 16.36 -9.24
C THR A 180 -0.52 15.99 -8.07
N VAL A 181 -0.92 16.97 -7.26
CA VAL A 181 -1.84 16.79 -6.14
C VAL A 181 -3.24 16.47 -6.68
N THR A 182 -3.83 15.39 -6.20
CA THR A 182 -5.17 14.91 -6.59
C THR A 182 -6.21 15.13 -5.50
N LYS A 183 -5.79 15.18 -4.23
CA LYS A 183 -6.68 15.33 -3.09
C LYS A 183 -5.96 16.01 -1.93
N VAL A 184 -6.68 16.85 -1.17
CA VAL A 184 -6.21 17.43 0.10
C VAL A 184 -7.35 17.34 1.12
N ILE A 185 -7.05 16.84 2.33
CA ILE A 185 -8.00 16.74 3.43
C ILE A 185 -7.39 17.43 4.65
N ARG A 186 -8.10 18.40 5.22
CA ARG A 186 -7.77 19.06 6.49
C ARG A 186 -8.42 18.28 7.63
N TRP A 187 -7.60 17.77 8.55
CA TRP A 187 -8.08 17.01 9.72
C TRP A 187 -8.23 17.90 10.95
N THR A 188 -7.29 18.83 11.11
CA THR A 188 -7.30 19.91 12.12
C THR A 188 -6.64 21.15 11.51
N ASP A 189 -6.52 22.23 12.27
CA ASP A 189 -5.85 23.46 11.81
C ASP A 189 -4.36 23.22 11.47
N TRP A 190 -3.75 22.16 12.02
CA TRP A 190 -2.32 21.85 11.83
C TRP A 190 -2.04 20.47 11.21
N LEU A 191 -3.06 19.64 11.00
CA LEU A 191 -2.89 18.31 10.41
C LEU A 191 -3.68 18.20 9.11
N PHE A 192 -3.05 17.67 8.07
CA PHE A 192 -3.68 17.42 6.79
C PHE A 192 -3.05 16.21 6.10
N SER A 193 -3.82 15.56 5.26
CA SER A 193 -3.33 14.57 4.30
C SER A 193 -3.53 15.07 2.89
N PHE A 194 -2.67 14.60 1.99
CA PHE A 194 -2.81 14.88 0.57
C PHE A 194 -2.42 13.66 -0.25
N ARG A 195 -3.02 13.55 -1.42
CA ARG A 195 -2.72 12.50 -2.39
C ARG A 195 -2.12 13.11 -3.64
N VAL A 196 -1.25 12.35 -4.28
CA VAL A 196 -0.62 12.73 -5.54
C VAL A 196 -0.69 11.57 -6.52
N VAL A 197 -0.64 11.88 -7.81
CA VAL A 197 -0.52 10.87 -8.87
C VAL A 197 0.75 10.05 -8.63
N ARG A 198 0.62 8.73 -8.57
CA ARG A 198 1.78 7.83 -8.49
C ARG A 198 2.53 7.82 -9.83
N PRO A 199 3.82 8.17 -9.86
CA PRO A 199 4.59 8.09 -11.10
C PRO A 199 4.64 6.64 -11.63
N LYS A 200 4.49 6.46 -12.94
CA LYS A 200 4.35 5.13 -13.58
C LYS A 200 5.39 4.09 -13.16
N ASN A 201 6.63 4.51 -12.93
CA ASN A 201 7.73 3.61 -12.57
C ASN A 201 8.09 3.66 -11.08
N PHE A 202 7.31 4.36 -10.27
CA PHE A 202 7.56 4.47 -8.83
C PHE A 202 7.13 3.19 -8.11
N ARG A 203 8.08 2.54 -7.46
CA ARG A 203 7.87 1.31 -6.69
C ARG A 203 8.29 1.54 -5.24
N PHE A 204 7.50 1.00 -4.33
CA PHE A 204 7.79 1.04 -2.89
C PHE A 204 7.14 -0.15 -2.19
N GLN A 205 7.63 -0.48 -1.00
CA GLN A 205 6.99 -1.41 -0.06
C GLN A 205 6.16 -0.61 0.93
N SER A 206 5.02 -1.15 1.37
CA SER A 206 4.21 -0.51 2.42
C SER A 206 5.07 -0.28 3.68
N GLY A 207 4.99 0.95 4.22
CA GLY A 207 5.82 1.40 5.34
C GLY A 207 7.07 2.22 4.95
N GLU A 208 7.48 2.24 3.68
CA GLU A 208 8.60 3.08 3.21
C GLU A 208 8.25 4.57 3.19
N PHE A 209 9.29 5.40 3.17
CA PHE A 209 9.19 6.83 2.95
C PHE A 209 9.87 7.26 1.64
N VAL A 210 9.56 8.47 1.19
CA VAL A 210 10.17 9.10 0.02
C VAL A 210 10.51 10.55 0.30
N MET A 211 11.54 11.06 -0.37
CA MET A 211 11.81 12.50 -0.37
C MET A 211 10.82 13.20 -1.30
N ILE A 212 9.95 14.05 -0.75
CA ILE A 212 8.96 14.83 -1.50
C ILE A 212 9.10 16.31 -1.19
N GLY A 213 8.76 17.17 -2.11
CA GLY A 213 8.78 18.60 -1.90
C GLY A 213 8.37 19.45 -3.09
N LEU A 214 8.75 20.71 -3.02
CA LEU A 214 8.37 21.75 -3.96
C LEU A 214 9.54 22.09 -4.90
N PRO A 215 9.27 22.28 -6.20
CA PRO A 215 10.26 22.85 -7.12
C PRO A 215 10.61 24.27 -6.69
N ARG A 216 11.85 24.68 -6.95
CA ARG A 216 12.33 26.05 -6.74
C ARG A 216 12.95 26.61 -8.00
N ASN A 217 12.77 27.90 -8.25
CA ASN A 217 13.30 28.59 -9.42
C ASN A 217 14.85 28.65 -9.44
N ASN A 218 15.51 28.45 -8.28
CA ASN A 218 16.98 28.43 -8.16
C ASN A 218 17.61 27.04 -8.38
N GLY A 219 16.92 26.11 -8.95
CA GLY A 219 17.42 24.79 -9.37
C GLY A 219 17.57 23.73 -8.29
N LYS A 220 17.57 24.07 -6.99
CA LYS A 220 17.63 23.08 -5.90
C LYS A 220 16.25 22.92 -5.23
N PRO A 221 15.60 21.77 -5.36
CA PRO A 221 14.28 21.57 -4.75
C PRO A 221 14.37 21.54 -3.23
N LEU A 222 13.27 21.92 -2.60
CA LEU A 222 13.11 21.79 -1.15
C LEU A 222 12.42 20.48 -0.83
N LEU A 223 13.18 19.49 -0.39
CA LEU A 223 12.70 18.14 -0.11
C LEU A 223 12.72 17.83 1.39
N ARG A 224 11.79 16.96 1.80
CA ARG A 224 11.79 16.31 3.12
C ARG A 224 11.33 14.87 2.97
N ALA A 225 11.77 14.03 3.91
CA ALA A 225 11.31 12.66 4.01
C ALA A 225 9.85 12.65 4.51
N TYR A 226 9.01 11.92 3.79
CA TYR A 226 7.61 11.68 4.14
C TYR A 226 7.31 10.19 4.01
N SER A 227 6.84 9.58 5.08
CA SER A 227 6.31 8.22 5.02
C SER A 227 5.12 8.18 4.07
N ILE A 228 5.11 7.18 3.19
CA ILE A 228 4.00 6.94 2.29
C ILE A 228 2.89 6.30 3.10
N ALA A 229 1.74 6.95 3.17
CA ALA A 229 0.61 6.47 3.95
C ALA A 229 -0.31 5.54 3.16
N SER A 230 -0.36 5.64 1.82
CA SER A 230 -1.06 4.67 0.96
C SER A 230 -0.32 3.33 0.94
N PRO A 231 -1.04 2.20 0.79
CA PRO A 231 -0.41 0.90 0.62
C PRO A 231 0.31 0.79 -0.73
N SER A 232 1.23 -0.18 -0.84
CA SER A 232 2.11 -0.36 -2.00
C SER A 232 1.37 -0.64 -3.32
N TRP A 233 0.14 -1.09 -3.26
CA TRP A 233 -0.71 -1.41 -4.40
C TRP A 233 -1.60 -0.24 -4.87
N ASP A 234 -1.72 0.86 -4.06
CA ASP A 234 -2.57 2.02 -4.40
C ASP A 234 -2.04 2.76 -5.66
N ASP A 235 -2.96 3.29 -6.44
CA ASP A 235 -2.68 4.04 -7.67
C ASP A 235 -2.20 5.47 -7.39
N GLU A 236 -2.38 5.94 -6.17
CA GLU A 236 -1.95 7.24 -5.69
C GLU A 236 -1.02 7.09 -4.50
N LEU A 237 -0.16 8.07 -4.31
CA LEU A 237 0.63 8.18 -3.09
C LEU A 237 -0.08 9.11 -2.12
N GLU A 238 -0.35 8.64 -0.92
CA GLU A 238 -0.91 9.43 0.16
C GLU A 238 0.17 9.81 1.16
N PHE A 239 0.10 11.05 1.64
CA PHE A 239 1.00 11.59 2.66
C PHE A 239 0.20 12.24 3.77
N TYR A 240 0.67 12.11 5.01
CA TYR A 240 0.10 12.75 6.18
C TYR A 240 1.10 13.72 6.79
N SER A 241 0.71 14.98 6.98
CA SER A 241 1.61 16.08 7.31
C SER A 241 1.10 16.92 8.48
N ILE A 242 2.05 17.47 9.22
CA ILE A 242 1.80 18.50 10.22
C ILE A 242 2.31 19.87 9.72
N ILE A 243 1.53 20.90 9.95
CA ILE A 243 1.90 22.28 9.66
C ILE A 243 2.84 22.79 10.77
N ILE A 244 4.06 23.12 10.39
CA ILE A 244 5.02 23.82 11.25
C ILE A 244 5.16 25.25 10.69
N PRO A 245 4.69 26.29 11.40
CA PRO A 245 4.59 27.65 10.85
C PRO A 245 5.89 28.16 10.23
N ASN A 246 7.03 27.89 10.86
CA ASN A 246 8.37 28.29 10.38
C ASN A 246 9.14 27.14 9.70
N GLY A 247 8.46 26.02 9.41
CA GLY A 247 9.07 24.89 8.72
C GLY A 247 9.33 25.23 7.24
N PRO A 248 10.55 25.05 6.71
CA PRO A 248 10.88 25.48 5.36
C PRO A 248 9.96 24.90 4.27
N LEU A 249 9.54 23.63 4.40
CA LEU A 249 8.64 22.98 3.47
C LEU A 249 7.18 23.05 3.92
N THR A 250 6.88 22.76 5.19
CA THR A 250 5.49 22.65 5.67
C THR A 250 4.75 23.97 5.66
N SER A 251 5.45 25.11 5.83
CA SER A 251 4.86 26.45 5.68
C SER A 251 4.34 26.72 4.26
N GLN A 252 4.89 26.05 3.25
CA GLN A 252 4.43 26.14 1.86
C GLN A 252 3.45 25.03 1.53
N LEU A 253 3.74 23.79 1.96
CA LEU A 253 2.87 22.62 1.73
C LEU A 253 1.46 22.79 2.34
N GLN A 254 1.31 23.58 3.41
CA GLN A 254 -0.01 23.86 3.95
C GLN A 254 -0.96 24.56 2.96
N HIS A 255 -0.44 25.19 1.92
CA HIS A 255 -1.25 25.92 0.93
C HIS A 255 -1.51 25.13 -0.34
N ILE A 256 -1.02 23.87 -0.43
CA ILE A 256 -1.24 23.07 -1.62
C ILE A 256 -2.72 22.83 -1.89
N SER A 257 -3.04 22.81 -3.17
CA SER A 257 -4.37 22.58 -3.71
C SER A 257 -4.35 21.50 -4.77
N ILE A 258 -5.50 20.97 -5.10
CA ILE A 258 -5.65 20.00 -6.21
C ILE A 258 -5.14 20.65 -7.50
N GLY A 259 -4.27 19.95 -8.22
CA GLY A 259 -3.63 20.41 -9.44
C GLY A 259 -2.22 20.96 -9.23
N ASP A 260 -1.80 21.23 -8.00
CA ASP A 260 -0.45 21.71 -7.72
C ASP A 260 0.61 20.62 -7.99
N ASN A 261 1.81 21.09 -8.33
CA ASN A 261 2.92 20.24 -8.72
C ASN A 261 3.90 20.05 -7.57
N LEU A 262 4.21 18.80 -7.29
CA LEU A 262 5.24 18.39 -6.35
C LEU A 262 6.32 17.58 -7.08
N ILE A 263 7.44 17.38 -6.41
CA ILE A 263 8.55 16.55 -6.90
C ILE A 263 8.88 15.48 -5.89
N LEU A 264 9.24 14.32 -6.41
CA LEU A 264 9.60 13.13 -5.64
C LEU A 264 11.02 12.67 -6.00
N ASN A 265 11.72 12.11 -5.04
CA ASN A 265 12.84 11.22 -5.36
C ASN A 265 12.27 9.96 -6.06
N PRO A 266 12.86 9.47 -7.16
CA PRO A 266 12.37 8.29 -7.87
C PRO A 266 12.43 6.99 -7.05
N LYS A 267 13.13 7.00 -5.92
CA LYS A 267 13.34 5.82 -5.06
C LYS A 267 12.80 6.07 -3.66
N ALA A 268 11.90 5.21 -3.20
CA ALA A 268 11.51 5.08 -1.81
C ALA A 268 12.55 4.27 -1.03
N THR A 269 12.55 4.43 0.28
CA THR A 269 13.43 3.69 1.20
C THR A 269 12.79 3.68 2.59
N GLY A 270 13.33 2.88 3.49
CA GLY A 270 12.87 2.81 4.88
C GLY A 270 13.17 1.47 5.53
N THR A 271 13.01 1.42 6.83
CA THR A 271 13.19 0.21 7.65
C THR A 271 11.87 -0.36 8.16
N LEU A 272 10.78 0.42 8.13
CA LEU A 272 9.45 0.01 8.60
C LEU A 272 8.72 -0.86 7.58
N VAL A 273 9.40 -1.86 7.06
CA VAL A 273 8.85 -2.84 6.10
C VAL A 273 8.79 -4.22 6.75
N LEU A 274 7.84 -5.04 6.33
CA LEU A 274 7.62 -6.37 6.93
C LEU A 274 8.84 -7.27 6.81
N ASP A 275 9.63 -7.13 5.75
CA ASP A 275 10.86 -7.91 5.53
C ASP A 275 12.00 -7.56 6.50
N SER A 276 11.88 -6.48 7.24
CA SER A 276 12.83 -6.09 8.30
C SER A 276 12.56 -6.77 9.65
N LEU A 277 11.48 -7.54 9.75
CA LEU A 277 11.08 -8.27 10.96
C LEU A 277 11.25 -9.78 10.78
N LEU A 278 11.64 -10.45 11.86
CA LEU A 278 11.55 -11.89 11.96
C LEU A 278 10.08 -12.35 12.01
N PRO A 279 9.76 -13.61 11.69
CA PRO A 279 8.42 -14.16 11.87
C PRO A 279 7.91 -13.98 13.29
N GLY A 280 6.62 -13.71 13.45
CA GLY A 280 5.97 -13.52 14.75
C GLY A 280 4.45 -13.68 14.64
N LYS A 281 3.76 -13.66 15.77
CA LYS A 281 2.29 -13.78 15.82
C LYS A 281 1.61 -12.43 15.97
N ARG A 282 2.15 -11.56 16.83
CA ARG A 282 1.59 -10.23 17.09
C ARG A 282 2.56 -9.14 16.61
N LEU A 283 2.01 -8.13 15.96
CA LEU A 283 2.79 -6.95 15.58
C LEU A 283 2.31 -5.73 16.33
N PHE A 284 3.17 -5.17 17.17
CA PHE A 284 2.94 -3.92 17.89
C PHE A 284 3.47 -2.74 17.06
N MET A 285 2.62 -1.78 16.77
CA MET A 285 2.95 -0.56 16.04
C MET A 285 2.79 0.65 16.94
N PHE A 286 3.89 1.32 17.27
CA PHE A 286 3.92 2.48 18.17
C PHE A 286 4.05 3.77 17.37
N ALA A 287 2.98 4.57 17.32
CA ALA A 287 2.93 5.83 16.59
C ALA A 287 2.78 7.04 17.49
N SER A 288 3.47 8.14 17.18
CA SER A 288 3.12 9.45 17.73
C SER A 288 2.85 10.48 16.64
N GLY A 289 1.69 11.16 16.74
CA GLY A 289 1.28 12.16 15.76
C GLY A 289 1.29 11.63 14.32
N THR A 290 2.01 12.31 13.43
CA THR A 290 2.12 11.91 12.02
C THR A 290 2.94 10.63 11.79
N GLY A 291 3.59 10.09 12.80
CA GLY A 291 4.25 8.78 12.74
C GLY A 291 3.31 7.61 12.49
N ILE A 292 2.01 7.82 12.49
CA ILE A 292 1.01 6.84 12.06
C ILE A 292 1.06 6.56 10.54
N ALA A 293 1.62 7.47 9.73
CA ALA A 293 1.59 7.36 8.27
C ALA A 293 2.14 6.03 7.71
N PRO A 294 3.33 5.53 8.09
CA PRO A 294 3.81 4.24 7.60
C PRO A 294 2.91 3.07 8.05
N PHE A 295 2.30 3.18 9.21
CA PHE A 295 1.38 2.16 9.72
C PHE A 295 0.03 2.19 9.01
N ALA A 296 -0.44 3.37 8.59
CA ALA A 296 -1.61 3.49 7.71
C ALA A 296 -1.40 2.79 6.36
N SER A 297 -0.17 2.79 5.84
CA SER A 297 0.21 2.03 4.66
C SER A 297 0.17 0.51 4.93
N LEU A 298 0.83 0.08 6.01
CA LEU A 298 0.97 -1.34 6.38
C LEU A 298 -0.37 -2.01 6.69
N ILE A 299 -1.23 -1.41 7.53
CA ILE A 299 -2.52 -2.03 7.90
C ILE A 299 -3.52 -2.09 6.75
N ARG A 300 -3.26 -1.39 5.65
CA ARG A 300 -4.03 -1.47 4.40
C ARG A 300 -3.40 -2.42 3.37
N ASP A 301 -2.27 -3.06 3.69
CA ASP A 301 -1.62 -4.03 2.82
C ASP A 301 -1.97 -5.45 3.28
N PRO A 302 -2.54 -6.30 2.41
CA PRO A 302 -2.89 -7.68 2.76
C PRO A 302 -1.74 -8.51 3.30
N GLU A 303 -0.50 -8.23 2.88
CA GLU A 303 0.68 -8.99 3.29
C GLU A 303 0.88 -9.00 4.83
N ILE A 304 0.45 -7.94 5.54
CA ILE A 304 0.58 -7.89 6.99
C ILE A 304 -0.25 -8.99 7.69
N TYR A 305 -1.44 -9.29 7.13
CA TYR A 305 -2.36 -10.28 7.67
C TYR A 305 -1.95 -11.72 7.33
N GLU A 306 -1.08 -11.90 6.33
CA GLU A 306 -0.45 -13.17 6.02
C GLU A 306 0.69 -13.48 7.02
N LYS A 307 1.35 -12.44 7.53
CA LYS A 307 2.52 -12.57 8.43
C LYS A 307 2.16 -12.52 9.91
N PHE A 308 1.06 -11.86 10.30
CA PHE A 308 0.70 -11.66 11.70
C PHE A 308 -0.78 -12.00 11.95
N GLU A 309 -1.03 -12.69 13.06
CA GLU A 309 -2.36 -13.05 13.53
C GLU A 309 -3.09 -11.85 14.15
N GLN A 310 -2.36 -10.96 14.83
CA GLN A 310 -2.87 -9.77 15.51
C GLN A 310 -1.97 -8.56 15.26
N ILE A 311 -2.60 -7.42 15.02
CA ILE A 311 -1.93 -6.14 14.76
C ILE A 311 -2.42 -5.15 15.81
N ILE A 312 -1.51 -4.68 16.66
CA ILE A 312 -1.81 -3.77 17.75
C ILE A 312 -1.26 -2.38 17.40
N LEU A 313 -2.13 -1.49 16.95
CA LEU A 313 -1.77 -0.12 16.56
C LEU A 313 -2.03 0.83 17.72
N ILE A 314 -0.96 1.25 18.39
CA ILE A 314 -0.99 2.19 19.52
C ILE A 314 -0.62 3.58 18.97
N HIS A 315 -1.58 4.51 18.97
CA HIS A 315 -1.41 5.84 18.42
C HIS A 315 -1.61 6.93 19.48
N THR A 316 -0.56 7.68 19.77
CA THR A 316 -0.61 8.78 20.75
C THR A 316 -0.59 10.14 20.07
N CYS A 317 -1.49 11.02 20.53
CA CYS A 317 -1.56 12.42 20.09
C CYS A 317 -1.62 13.38 21.29
N ARG A 318 -1.59 14.68 21.02
CA ARG A 318 -1.77 15.69 22.06
C ARG A 318 -3.23 15.90 22.40
N GLY A 319 -4.07 16.02 21.37
CA GLY A 319 -5.50 16.26 21.48
C GLY A 319 -6.32 15.16 20.79
N VAL A 320 -7.60 15.10 21.12
CA VAL A 320 -8.53 14.08 20.60
C VAL A 320 -8.73 14.21 19.09
N LYS A 321 -8.83 15.44 18.59
CA LYS A 321 -9.03 15.70 17.15
C LYS A 321 -7.84 15.24 16.31
N ASP A 322 -6.64 15.19 16.88
CA ASP A 322 -5.43 14.74 16.19
C ASP A 322 -5.45 13.23 15.86
N LEU A 323 -6.33 12.48 16.54
CA LEU A 323 -6.54 11.04 16.30
C LEU A 323 -7.43 10.76 15.08
N ASN A 324 -8.14 11.75 14.53
CA ASN A 324 -9.17 11.56 13.50
C ASN A 324 -8.65 10.85 12.25
N TYR A 325 -7.42 11.15 11.81
CA TYR A 325 -6.83 10.46 10.66
C TYR A 325 -6.68 8.96 10.94
N GLY A 326 -6.04 8.59 12.04
CA GLY A 326 -5.82 7.20 12.40
C GLY A 326 -7.12 6.43 12.62
N LYS A 327 -8.08 7.05 13.31
CA LYS A 327 -9.42 6.50 13.52
C LYS A 327 -10.11 6.21 12.18
N ASN A 328 -10.11 7.17 11.27
CA ASN A 328 -10.73 7.02 9.95
C ASN A 328 -10.08 5.88 9.14
N ILE A 329 -8.75 5.74 9.17
CA ILE A 329 -8.04 4.66 8.49
C ILE A 329 -8.47 3.30 9.05
N VAL A 330 -8.46 3.13 10.38
CA VAL A 330 -8.83 1.86 11.01
C VAL A 330 -10.29 1.51 10.75
N GLU A 331 -11.21 2.46 10.90
CA GLU A 331 -12.65 2.25 10.61
C GLU A 331 -12.92 1.92 9.13
N SER A 332 -12.03 2.32 8.23
CA SER A 332 -12.16 1.99 6.81
C SER A 332 -11.80 0.55 6.48
N ILE A 333 -11.03 -0.15 7.33
CA ILE A 333 -10.58 -1.53 7.07
C ILE A 333 -11.77 -2.46 6.88
N GLY A 334 -12.74 -2.45 7.78
CA GLY A 334 -13.93 -3.32 7.70
C GLY A 334 -14.82 -3.09 6.47
N LYS A 335 -14.63 -1.97 5.77
CA LYS A 335 -15.33 -1.62 4.52
C LYS A 335 -14.48 -1.89 3.27
N ASP A 336 -13.24 -2.25 3.46
CA ASP A 336 -12.31 -2.51 2.37
C ASP A 336 -12.52 -3.93 1.83
N SER A 337 -12.66 -4.04 0.51
CA SER A 337 -12.94 -5.33 -0.14
C SER A 337 -11.76 -6.30 -0.14
N LEU A 338 -10.54 -5.82 0.16
CA LEU A 338 -9.32 -6.63 0.17
C LEU A 338 -8.97 -7.17 1.55
N ILE A 339 -9.23 -6.36 2.57
CA ILE A 339 -8.75 -6.61 3.93
C ILE A 339 -9.88 -6.55 4.96
N GLY A 340 -11.12 -6.32 4.54
CA GLY A 340 -12.26 -6.18 5.46
C GLY A 340 -12.49 -7.41 6.33
N GLU A 341 -12.21 -8.61 5.81
CA GLU A 341 -12.29 -9.86 6.58
C GLU A 341 -11.27 -9.94 7.74
N TYR A 342 -10.23 -9.11 7.72
CA TYR A 342 -9.19 -9.07 8.76
C TYR A 342 -9.40 -7.93 9.77
N ALA A 343 -10.50 -7.18 9.69
CA ALA A 343 -10.75 -6.03 10.55
C ALA A 343 -10.63 -6.38 12.05
N ASP A 344 -11.11 -7.56 12.44
CA ASP A 344 -11.08 -8.06 13.82
C ASP A 344 -9.66 -8.39 14.32
N ARG A 345 -8.67 -8.44 13.43
CA ARG A 345 -7.27 -8.65 13.80
C ARG A 345 -6.55 -7.35 14.13
N VAL A 346 -7.16 -6.18 13.88
CA VAL A 346 -6.56 -4.86 14.13
C VAL A 346 -7.10 -4.27 15.41
N PHE A 347 -6.26 -4.19 16.42
CA PHE A 347 -6.54 -3.60 17.72
C PHE A 347 -6.01 -2.17 17.72
N TYR A 348 -6.91 -1.18 17.61
CA TYR A 348 -6.53 0.23 17.66
C TYR A 348 -6.60 0.76 19.09
N TYR A 349 -5.48 1.23 19.61
CA TYR A 349 -5.37 1.81 20.95
C TYR A 349 -4.96 3.29 20.85
N PRO A 350 -5.92 4.22 20.69
CA PRO A 350 -5.65 5.64 20.64
C PRO A 350 -5.41 6.20 22.06
N THR A 351 -4.41 7.07 22.25
CA THR A 351 -4.20 7.77 23.50
C THR A 351 -3.97 9.26 23.30
N VAL A 352 -4.34 10.08 24.29
CA VAL A 352 -4.06 11.52 24.29
C VAL A 352 -3.34 11.94 25.55
N THR A 353 -2.48 12.96 25.42
CA THR A 353 -1.63 13.41 26.53
C THR A 353 -2.11 14.71 27.20
N ARG A 354 -2.91 15.53 26.53
CA ARG A 354 -3.28 16.87 27.00
C ARG A 354 -4.76 17.10 27.26
N GLU A 355 -5.63 16.25 26.73
CA GLU A 355 -7.06 16.38 26.86
C GLU A 355 -7.66 15.22 27.67
N THR A 356 -8.90 15.35 28.11
CA THR A 356 -9.65 14.26 28.72
C THR A 356 -10.08 13.27 27.65
N PHE A 357 -9.75 12.01 27.85
CA PHE A 357 -10.05 10.91 26.93
C PHE A 357 -10.07 9.60 27.73
N HIS A 358 -10.73 8.57 27.25
CA HIS A 358 -10.84 7.28 27.97
C HIS A 358 -9.48 6.63 28.19
N THR A 359 -8.53 6.79 27.26
CA THR A 359 -7.15 6.29 27.38
C THR A 359 -6.18 7.49 27.43
N LYS A 360 -6.16 8.18 28.57
CA LYS A 360 -5.29 9.34 28.78
C LYS A 360 -3.92 8.89 29.31
N GLY A 361 -2.86 9.35 28.68
CA GLY A 361 -1.50 9.13 29.16
C GLY A 361 -0.47 9.02 28.04
N ARG A 362 0.80 8.97 28.44
CA ARG A 362 1.89 8.64 27.52
C ARG A 362 1.91 7.13 27.29
N ILE A 363 2.12 6.70 26.06
CA ILE A 363 2.25 5.27 25.72
C ILE A 363 3.26 4.57 26.65
N THR A 364 4.39 5.20 26.92
CA THR A 364 5.45 4.66 27.77
C THR A 364 5.00 4.35 29.18
N ASP A 365 4.16 5.20 29.76
CA ASP A 365 3.65 5.03 31.12
C ASP A 365 2.56 3.93 31.13
N LEU A 366 1.67 3.95 30.13
CA LEU A 366 0.62 2.94 29.97
C LEU A 366 1.19 1.53 29.72
N LEU A 367 2.32 1.42 29.01
CA LEU A 367 3.03 0.14 28.84
C LEU A 367 3.69 -0.32 30.16
N LYS A 368 4.37 0.57 30.88
CA LYS A 368 5.06 0.25 32.15
C LYS A 368 4.09 -0.17 33.24
N THR A 369 2.93 0.45 33.31
CA THR A 369 1.86 0.09 34.24
C THR A 369 1.09 -1.16 33.84
N GLY A 370 1.27 -1.63 32.61
CA GLY A 370 0.50 -2.75 32.06
C GLY A 370 -0.92 -2.39 31.62
N GLN A 371 -1.30 -1.12 31.70
CA GLN A 371 -2.66 -0.66 31.36
C GLN A 371 -3.08 -1.01 29.93
N VAL A 372 -2.16 -0.86 28.96
CA VAL A 372 -2.43 -1.24 27.55
C VAL A 372 -2.84 -2.70 27.43
N PHE A 373 -2.15 -3.59 28.14
CA PHE A 373 -2.42 -5.03 28.08
C PHE A 373 -3.74 -5.40 28.79
N GLN A 374 -4.06 -4.71 29.89
CA GLN A 374 -5.33 -4.88 30.59
C GLN A 374 -6.50 -4.42 29.73
N ASP A 375 -6.43 -3.22 29.14
CA ASP A 375 -7.49 -2.64 28.33
C ASP A 375 -7.77 -3.48 27.07
N LEU A 376 -6.73 -4.03 26.46
CA LEU A 376 -6.81 -4.86 25.25
C LEU A 376 -6.97 -6.36 25.55
N GLN A 377 -6.95 -6.77 26.82
CA GLN A 377 -6.99 -8.17 27.26
C GLN A 377 -5.87 -9.02 26.63
N LEU A 378 -4.68 -8.44 26.52
CA LEU A 378 -3.49 -9.07 25.94
C LEU A 378 -2.47 -9.43 27.05
N THR A 379 -1.65 -10.43 26.75
CA THR A 379 -0.44 -10.70 27.56
C THR A 379 0.63 -9.63 27.28
N PRO A 380 1.52 -9.36 28.24
CA PRO A 380 2.69 -8.50 28.01
C PRO A 380 3.52 -8.91 26.79
N ILE A 381 4.32 -7.98 26.27
CA ILE A 381 5.19 -8.23 25.12
C ILE A 381 6.22 -9.31 25.43
N SER A 382 6.36 -10.27 24.52
CA SER A 382 7.33 -11.36 24.57
C SER A 382 8.14 -11.45 23.28
N SER A 383 9.46 -11.60 23.38
CA SER A 383 10.34 -11.79 22.22
C SER A 383 10.04 -13.05 21.40
N ASP A 384 9.39 -14.06 22.02
CA ASP A 384 9.09 -15.33 21.35
C ASP A 384 8.04 -15.18 20.25
N THR A 385 7.02 -14.37 20.50
CA THR A 385 5.86 -14.25 19.60
C THR A 385 5.65 -12.89 19.00
N ASP A 386 6.24 -11.83 19.59
CA ASP A 386 5.90 -10.47 19.26
C ASP A 386 6.97 -9.79 18.42
N ARG A 387 6.51 -8.92 17.55
CA ARG A 387 7.36 -8.03 16.75
C ARG A 387 6.87 -6.61 16.95
N ALA A 388 7.76 -5.64 16.70
CA ALA A 388 7.38 -4.26 16.88
C ALA A 388 7.93 -3.32 15.80
N MET A 389 7.17 -2.27 15.53
CA MET A 389 7.57 -1.14 14.71
C MET A 389 7.33 0.16 15.47
N ILE A 390 8.28 1.09 15.41
CA ILE A 390 8.17 2.37 16.11
C ILE A 390 8.34 3.51 15.11
N CYS A 391 7.39 4.44 15.07
CA CYS A 391 7.50 5.66 14.29
C CYS A 391 6.99 6.86 15.08
N GLY A 392 7.90 7.76 15.44
CA GLY A 392 7.50 8.92 16.22
C GLY A 392 8.64 9.88 16.55
N SER A 393 8.45 10.66 17.61
CA SER A 393 9.46 11.59 18.10
C SER A 393 10.69 10.85 18.63
N LEU A 394 11.84 11.54 18.67
CA LEU A 394 13.08 10.97 19.22
C LEU A 394 12.90 10.44 20.66
N GLY A 395 12.15 11.17 21.50
CA GLY A 395 11.87 10.74 22.86
C GLY A 395 11.06 9.46 22.90
N LEU A 396 9.95 9.39 22.15
CA LEU A 396 9.14 8.17 22.05
C LEU A 396 9.97 6.97 21.59
N ASN A 397 10.72 7.15 20.49
CA ASN A 397 11.52 6.05 19.92
C ASN A 397 12.53 5.52 20.93
N LYS A 398 13.23 6.42 21.65
CA LYS A 398 14.20 6.04 22.69
C LYS A 398 13.54 5.26 23.82
N ASP A 399 12.40 5.76 24.33
CA ASP A 399 11.75 5.18 25.49
C ASP A 399 11.09 3.84 25.17
N ILE A 400 10.41 3.72 24.02
CA ILE A 400 9.81 2.46 23.57
C ILE A 400 10.90 1.43 23.24
N LYS A 401 11.99 1.84 22.58
CA LYS A 401 13.14 0.97 22.35
C LYS A 401 13.63 0.36 23.65
N ALA A 402 13.85 1.16 24.70
CA ALA A 402 14.30 0.66 25.99
C ALA A 402 13.32 -0.36 26.63
N ILE A 403 12.00 -0.13 26.48
CA ILE A 403 10.98 -1.07 26.95
C ILE A 403 11.07 -2.39 26.18
N LEU A 404 11.17 -2.35 24.84
CA LEU A 404 11.26 -3.55 24.00
C LEU A 404 12.54 -4.34 24.28
N GLU A 405 13.68 -3.66 24.44
CA GLU A 405 14.95 -4.31 24.79
C GLU A 405 14.89 -4.98 26.18
N THR A 406 14.22 -4.34 27.15
CA THR A 406 13.98 -4.95 28.47
C THR A 406 13.08 -6.20 28.37
N SER A 407 12.18 -6.24 27.40
CA SER A 407 11.34 -7.41 27.10
C SER A 407 12.05 -8.46 26.23
N GLY A 408 13.36 -8.31 25.97
CA GLY A 408 14.19 -9.27 25.24
C GLY A 408 14.17 -9.13 23.71
N LEU A 409 13.50 -8.10 23.14
CA LEU A 409 13.48 -7.85 21.71
C LEU A 409 14.77 -7.13 21.29
N LYS A 410 15.26 -7.40 20.08
CA LYS A 410 16.46 -6.80 19.49
C LYS A 410 16.09 -5.91 18.31
N GLU A 411 16.85 -4.81 18.14
CA GLU A 411 16.68 -3.90 17.00
C GLU A 411 17.26 -4.49 15.72
N GLY A 412 16.44 -4.49 14.68
CA GLY A 412 16.78 -4.88 13.33
C GLY A 412 17.12 -3.72 12.41
N ALA A 413 17.40 -4.07 11.18
CA ALA A 413 17.59 -3.17 10.06
C ALA A 413 17.13 -3.87 8.78
N ARG A 414 16.97 -3.12 7.67
CA ARG A 414 16.49 -3.67 6.40
C ARG A 414 17.30 -4.88 5.90
N ASN A 415 18.60 -4.88 6.12
CA ASN A 415 19.52 -5.96 5.73
C ASN A 415 19.80 -6.97 6.85
N ARG A 416 19.22 -6.79 8.02
CA ARG A 416 19.36 -7.64 9.18
C ARG A 416 18.05 -7.65 9.98
N PRO A 417 17.06 -8.47 9.57
CA PRO A 417 15.79 -8.59 10.27
C PRO A 417 15.98 -9.00 11.73
N ALA A 418 15.15 -8.42 12.62
CA ALA A 418 15.11 -8.76 14.04
C ALA A 418 13.69 -8.58 14.61
N GLU A 419 13.54 -8.54 15.94
CA GLU A 419 12.24 -8.49 16.57
C GLU A 419 11.56 -7.12 16.45
N PHE A 420 12.34 -6.01 16.34
CA PHE A 420 11.73 -4.69 16.10
C PHE A 420 12.58 -3.79 15.22
N VAL A 421 11.92 -2.82 14.58
CA VAL A 421 12.56 -1.75 13.80
C VAL A 421 11.95 -0.40 14.16
N LEU A 422 12.68 0.68 13.91
CA LEU A 422 12.24 2.04 14.22
C LEU A 422 12.66 3.06 13.17
N GLU A 423 11.83 4.09 13.01
CA GLU A 423 12.14 5.29 12.22
C GLU A 423 11.75 6.57 12.97
N LYS A 424 12.44 7.66 12.62
CA LYS A 424 12.12 8.98 13.16
C LYS A 424 11.07 9.62 12.29
N ALA A 425 9.94 10.05 12.86
CA ALA A 425 8.89 10.77 12.13
C ALA A 425 9.37 12.13 11.59
N PHE A 426 10.46 12.67 12.14
CA PHE A 426 11.03 13.96 11.76
C PHE A 426 12.54 13.85 11.61
N VAL A 427 13.03 14.02 10.39
CA VAL A 427 14.47 14.18 10.10
C VAL A 427 14.74 15.62 9.70
N GLY A 428 15.34 16.37 10.60
CA GLY A 428 15.85 17.73 10.34
C GLY A 428 15.19 18.84 11.17
N LEU A 429 16.05 19.49 11.93
CA LEU A 429 15.96 20.56 12.89
C LEU A 429 15.75 20.06 14.32
N ASN A 430 16.82 20.26 15.13
CA ASN A 430 16.68 20.38 16.58
C ASN A 430 15.52 21.33 16.85
N PRO A 431 14.59 21.01 17.74
CA PRO A 431 13.62 21.98 18.22
C PRO A 431 14.33 22.95 19.15
N ILE A 432 15.14 23.84 18.60
CA ILE A 432 15.48 25.09 19.28
C ILE A 432 14.21 25.94 19.16
N GLY A 433 13.39 25.95 20.24
CA GLY A 433 12.34 26.96 20.37
C GLY A 433 10.93 26.49 20.71
N LEU A 434 10.69 25.32 21.26
CA LEU A 434 9.41 24.99 21.93
C LEU A 434 9.67 24.45 23.36
N GLY A 435 10.63 25.03 24.02
CA GLY A 435 10.73 25.03 25.46
C GLY A 435 10.08 26.32 25.97
N GLN A 436 9.09 26.15 26.84
CA GLN A 436 8.47 27.15 27.70
C GLN A 436 7.44 28.10 27.07
N SER A 437 6.26 28.10 27.70
CA SER A 437 5.07 28.98 27.60
C SER A 437 4.20 28.76 26.33
N ILE A 438 3.08 28.16 26.43
CA ILE A 438 1.81 28.40 27.11
C ILE A 438 1.08 27.07 27.27
#